data_579d606fc9e4eca30005c45983e62bf1
#
_entry.id   579d606fc9e4eca30005c45983e62bf1
#
_cell.length_a   1.000
_cell.length_b   1.000
_cell.length_c   1.000
_cell.angle_alpha   90.00
_cell.angle_beta   90.00
_cell.angle_gamma   90.00
#
_symmetry.space_group_name_H-M   'P 1'
#
loop_
_entity.id
_entity.type
_entity.pdbx_description
1 polymer ?
#
loop_
_entity_poly.entity_id
_entity_poly.type
_entity_poly.pdbx_seq_one_letter_code
_entity_poly.pdbx_strand_id
1 'polypeptide(L)'
;MADLFKRCFAKDPSIVSRNVAGEQILVPIRQKAGEIDSIYTLNEVASRIWELLDGEKQVEEIKSAIVEEFEVSPKEAEEDLLKFLPQLEEAGAVRTV
;
A
#
# COMPACT_ATOMS: atom_id res chain seq x y z
N MET A 1 10.76 6.85 -18.93
CA MET A 1 9.91 7.01 -17.77
C MET A 1 9.73 5.70 -17.07
N ALA A 2 9.97 5.71 -15.81
CA ALA A 2 9.77 4.49 -15.05
C ALA A 2 8.28 4.20 -14.97
N ASP A 3 7.92 3.02 -15.40
CA ASP A 3 6.54 2.60 -15.33
C ASP A 3 6.27 2.13 -13.89
N LEU A 4 5.33 2.75 -13.22
CA LEU A 4 4.96 2.41 -11.86
C LEU A 4 4.59 0.92 -11.73
N PHE A 5 3.93 0.39 -12.73
CA PHE A 5 3.45 -0.99 -12.68
C PHE A 5 4.55 -2.04 -12.81
N LYS A 6 5.74 -1.62 -13.18
CA LYS A 6 6.89 -2.52 -13.26
C LYS A 6 7.79 -2.42 -12.03
N ARG A 7 7.46 -1.52 -11.10
CA ARG A 7 8.22 -1.35 -9.88
C ARG A 7 7.80 -2.34 -8.82
N CYS A 8 8.72 -2.63 -7.94
CA CYS A 8 8.43 -3.41 -6.74
C CYS A 8 8.54 -2.48 -5.53
N PHE A 9 7.67 -2.67 -4.57
CA PHE A 9 7.70 -1.87 -3.35
C PHE A 9 7.80 -2.79 -2.14
N ALA A 10 8.59 -2.38 -1.17
CA ALA A 10 8.71 -3.08 0.09
C ALA A 10 8.18 -2.20 1.21
N LYS A 11 7.63 -2.83 2.23
CA LYS A 11 7.15 -2.10 3.41
C LYS A 11 8.34 -1.58 4.21
N ASP A 12 8.21 -0.37 4.72
CA ASP A 12 9.23 0.20 5.56
C ASP A 12 9.09 -0.37 6.98
N PRO A 13 10.17 -0.80 7.61
CA PRO A 13 10.09 -1.38 8.96
C PRO A 13 9.68 -0.37 10.03
N SER A 14 9.64 0.92 9.71
CA SER A 14 9.16 1.91 10.67
C SER A 14 7.64 1.97 10.74
N ILE A 15 6.94 1.19 9.92
CA ILE A 15 5.48 1.14 9.94
C ILE A 15 5.02 -0.21 10.49
N VAL A 16 4.18 -0.18 11.48
CA VAL A 16 3.54 -1.38 12.01
C VAL A 16 2.12 -1.42 11.49
N SER A 17 1.73 -2.57 10.98
CA SER A 17 0.35 -2.75 10.56
C SER A 17 -0.37 -3.64 11.56
N ARG A 18 -1.61 -3.30 11.85
CA ARG A 18 -2.47 -4.09 12.74
C ARG A 18 -3.80 -4.32 12.09
N ASN A 19 -4.34 -5.49 12.29
CA ASN A 19 -5.67 -5.81 11.83
C ASN A 19 -6.63 -5.68 13.01
N VAL A 20 -7.58 -4.77 12.90
CA VAL A 20 -8.56 -4.54 13.95
C VAL A 20 -9.95 -4.63 13.32
N ALA A 21 -10.71 -5.63 13.73
CA ALA A 21 -12.07 -5.85 13.22
C ALA A 21 -12.15 -5.93 11.70
N GLY A 22 -11.15 -6.55 11.09
CA GLY A 22 -11.12 -6.71 9.63
C GLY A 22 -10.52 -5.54 8.88
N GLU A 23 -10.15 -4.47 9.57
CA GLU A 23 -9.52 -3.32 8.94
C GLU A 23 -8.04 -3.28 9.26
N GLN A 24 -7.25 -2.96 8.25
CA GLN A 24 -5.82 -2.82 8.42
C GLN A 24 -5.52 -1.38 8.83
N ILE A 25 -4.76 -1.24 9.89
CA ILE A 25 -4.36 0.08 10.39
C ILE A 25 -2.85 0.17 10.34
N LEU A 26 -2.34 1.24 9.74
CA LEU A 26 -0.91 1.49 9.66
C LEU A 26 -0.51 2.53 10.69
N VAL A 27 0.44 2.15 11.55
CA VAL A 27 0.91 3.04 12.62
C VAL A 27 2.43 3.24 12.47
N PRO A 28 2.89 4.46 12.24
CA PRO A 28 4.33 4.72 12.19
C PRO A 28 4.96 4.56 13.57
N ILE A 29 6.07 3.86 13.64
CA ILE A 29 6.80 3.70 14.88
C ILE A 29 7.63 4.94 15.17
N ARG A 30 8.18 5.55 14.12
CA ARG A 30 8.98 6.73 14.28
C ARG A 30 8.15 7.95 14.07
N GLN A 31 7.94 8.70 15.10
CA GLN A 31 7.27 9.99 14.97
C GLN A 31 8.23 11.06 15.35
N LYS A 32 8.32 12.06 14.55
CA LYS A 32 9.06 13.25 14.91
C LYS A 32 8.22 14.02 15.91
N ALA A 33 8.87 14.71 16.81
CA ALA A 33 8.20 15.52 17.79
C ALA A 33 7.29 16.52 17.08
N GLY A 34 6.03 16.54 17.45
CA GLY A 34 5.04 17.42 16.84
C GLY A 34 4.24 16.84 15.70
N GLU A 35 4.62 15.68 15.20
CA GLU A 35 3.83 15.00 14.18
C GLU A 35 2.97 13.96 14.87
N ILE A 36 1.67 14.17 14.83
CA ILE A 36 0.83 13.39 15.67
C ILE A 36 0.05 12.40 14.95
N ASP A 37 -0.04 12.43 13.71
CA ASP A 37 -1.14 11.82 13.16
C ASP A 37 -0.99 11.06 12.03
N SER A 38 -0.21 10.06 12.02
CA SER A 38 -0.04 9.28 10.84
C SER A 38 -0.62 7.90 11.03
N ILE A 39 -1.83 7.82 11.49
CA ILE A 39 -2.54 6.57 11.52
C ILE A 39 -3.41 6.49 10.29
N TYR A 40 -3.18 5.45 9.48
CA TYR A 40 -3.94 5.26 8.26
C TYR A 40 -4.80 4.02 8.39
N THR A 41 -6.11 4.18 8.19
CA THR A 41 -7.03 3.06 8.16
C THR A 41 -7.27 2.67 6.71
N LEU A 42 -7.06 1.42 6.39
CA LEU A 42 -7.17 0.92 5.02
C LEU A 42 -8.48 0.17 4.83
N ASN A 43 -9.15 0.43 3.72
CA ASN A 43 -10.32 -0.36 3.36
C ASN A 43 -9.87 -1.74 2.87
N GLU A 44 -10.80 -2.60 2.50
CA GLU A 44 -10.49 -3.98 2.10
C GLU A 44 -9.48 -4.05 0.95
N VAL A 45 -9.70 -3.27 -0.08
CA VAL A 45 -8.80 -3.27 -1.26
C VAL A 45 -7.42 -2.78 -0.87
N ALA A 46 -7.35 -1.66 -0.17
CA ALA A 46 -6.08 -1.09 0.26
C ALA A 46 -5.35 -2.03 1.23
N SER A 47 -6.07 -2.69 2.10
CA SER A 47 -5.49 -3.68 3.02
C SER A 47 -4.85 -4.83 2.26
N ARG A 48 -5.50 -5.31 1.22
CA ARG A 48 -4.95 -6.38 0.41
C ARG A 48 -3.74 -5.93 -0.38
N ILE A 49 -3.78 -4.71 -0.92
CA ILE A 49 -2.62 -4.13 -1.60
C ILE A 49 -1.42 -4.09 -0.63
N TRP A 50 -1.64 -3.62 0.58
CA TRP A 50 -0.61 -3.56 1.60
C TRP A 50 0.01 -4.94 1.87
N GLU A 51 -0.83 -5.95 2.02
CA GLU A 51 -0.36 -7.30 2.25
C GLU A 51 0.51 -7.84 1.11
N LEU A 52 0.19 -7.44 -0.12
CA LEU A 52 0.91 -7.92 -1.30
C LEU A 52 2.21 -7.17 -1.58
N LEU A 53 2.48 -6.09 -0.86
CA LEU A 53 3.70 -5.32 -1.03
C LEU A 53 4.85 -6.01 -0.30
N ASP A 54 5.49 -6.95 -0.95
CA ASP A 54 6.54 -7.78 -0.35
C ASP A 54 7.96 -7.50 -0.89
N GLY A 55 8.09 -6.52 -1.76
CA GLY A 55 9.39 -6.21 -2.37
C GLY A 55 9.76 -7.10 -3.55
N GLU A 56 8.93 -8.09 -3.84
CA GLU A 56 9.21 -9.03 -4.94
C GLU A 56 8.21 -8.94 -6.06
N LYS A 57 6.96 -8.66 -5.74
CA LYS A 57 5.92 -8.53 -6.77
C LYS A 57 5.95 -7.16 -7.39
N GLN A 58 5.83 -7.13 -8.71
CA GLN A 58 5.62 -5.87 -9.41
C GLN A 58 4.20 -5.38 -9.15
N VAL A 59 4.02 -4.08 -9.20
CA VAL A 59 2.68 -3.48 -9.00
C VAL A 59 1.66 -4.08 -9.96
N GLU A 60 2.09 -4.40 -11.17
CA GLU A 60 1.24 -5.05 -12.16
C GLU A 60 0.67 -6.38 -11.66
N GLU A 61 1.48 -7.15 -10.97
CA GLU A 61 1.04 -8.42 -10.37
C GLU A 61 0.03 -8.17 -9.25
N ILE A 62 0.25 -7.13 -8.47
CA ILE A 62 -0.68 -6.74 -7.42
C ILE A 62 -2.02 -6.33 -8.03
N LYS A 63 -1.97 -5.56 -9.11
CA LYS A 63 -3.17 -5.16 -9.84
C LYS A 63 -3.97 -6.39 -10.28
N SER A 64 -3.30 -7.37 -10.87
CA SER A 64 -3.97 -8.59 -11.32
C SER A 64 -4.63 -9.33 -10.16
N ALA A 65 -3.96 -9.41 -9.04
CA ALA A 65 -4.52 -10.07 -7.86
C ALA A 65 -5.78 -9.34 -7.35
N ILE A 66 -5.75 -8.03 -7.34
CA ILE A 66 -6.89 -7.23 -6.90
C ILE A 66 -8.08 -7.41 -7.85
N VAL A 67 -7.83 -7.40 -9.14
CA VAL A 67 -8.87 -7.60 -10.14
C VAL A 67 -9.55 -8.96 -9.93
N GLU A 68 -8.76 -10.00 -9.67
CA GLU A 68 -9.32 -11.32 -9.46
C GLU A 68 -10.08 -11.46 -8.15
N GLU A 69 -9.52 -10.94 -7.08
CA GLU A 69 -10.09 -11.12 -5.75
C GLU A 69 -11.32 -10.28 -5.46
N PHE A 70 -11.37 -9.09 -6.00
CA PHE A 70 -12.46 -8.15 -5.72
C PHE A 70 -13.41 -7.93 -6.89
N GLU A 71 -13.18 -8.63 -7.98
CA GLU A 71 -14.02 -8.52 -9.18
C GLU A 71 -14.20 -7.08 -9.66
N VAL A 72 -13.15 -6.28 -9.53
CA VAL A 72 -13.15 -4.91 -10.04
C VAL A 72 -12.51 -4.88 -11.42
N SER A 73 -12.78 -3.83 -12.17
CA SER A 73 -12.18 -3.71 -13.49
C SER A 73 -10.69 -3.40 -13.37
N PRO A 74 -9.88 -3.78 -14.36
CA PRO A 74 -8.46 -3.42 -14.35
C PRO A 74 -8.23 -1.92 -14.21
N LYS A 75 -9.10 -1.12 -14.81
CA LYS A 75 -9.00 0.33 -14.73
C LYS A 75 -9.20 0.83 -13.30
N GLU A 76 -10.18 0.28 -12.59
CA GLU A 76 -10.42 0.65 -11.20
C GLU A 76 -9.25 0.28 -10.31
N ALA A 77 -8.69 -0.92 -10.51
CA ALA A 77 -7.52 -1.36 -9.74
C ALA A 77 -6.33 -0.45 -10.01
N GLU A 78 -6.12 -0.06 -11.27
CA GLU A 78 -5.05 0.87 -11.63
C GLU A 78 -5.21 2.21 -10.95
N GLU A 79 -6.41 2.76 -10.96
CA GLU A 79 -6.69 4.05 -10.34
C GLU A 79 -6.42 4.01 -8.84
N ASP A 80 -6.85 2.94 -8.20
CA ASP A 80 -6.63 2.78 -6.76
C ASP A 80 -5.13 2.70 -6.44
N LEU A 81 -4.38 1.95 -7.24
CA LEU A 81 -2.94 1.83 -7.03
C LEU A 81 -2.23 3.16 -7.30
N LEU A 82 -2.66 3.89 -8.33
CA LEU A 82 -2.07 5.18 -8.65
C LEU A 82 -2.32 6.24 -7.57
N LYS A 83 -3.38 6.07 -6.81
CA LYS A 83 -3.66 6.97 -5.69
C LYS A 83 -2.99 6.53 -4.41
N PHE A 84 -3.02 5.24 -4.14
CA PHE A 84 -2.58 4.69 -2.87
C PHE A 84 -1.05 4.65 -2.73
N LEU A 85 -0.36 4.15 -3.74
CA LEU A 85 1.08 3.98 -3.66
C LEU A 85 1.85 5.28 -3.46
N PRO A 86 1.54 6.37 -4.18
CA PRO A 86 2.22 7.63 -3.93
C PRO A 86 1.98 8.17 -2.52
N GLN A 87 0.80 7.94 -1.96
CA GLN A 87 0.50 8.35 -0.59
C GLN A 87 1.35 7.57 0.40
N LEU A 88 1.53 6.29 0.18
CA LEU A 88 2.38 5.46 1.03
C LEU A 88 3.84 5.86 0.92
N GLU A 89 4.31 6.15 -0.29
CA GLU A 89 5.68 6.62 -0.50
C GLU A 89 5.93 7.93 0.23
N GLU A 90 4.99 8.87 0.09
CA GLU A 90 5.11 10.17 0.72
C GLU A 90 5.12 10.06 2.24
N ALA A 91 4.34 9.14 2.77
CA ALA A 91 4.30 8.89 4.21
C ALA A 91 5.51 8.11 4.71
N GLY A 92 6.35 7.62 3.82
CA GLY A 92 7.49 6.80 4.20
C GLY A 92 7.12 5.37 4.58
N ALA A 93 5.94 4.93 4.20
CA ALA A 93 5.46 3.60 4.55
C ALA A 93 5.99 2.51 3.64
N VAL A 94 6.36 2.87 2.42
CA VAL A 94 6.94 1.93 1.45
C VAL A 94 8.09 2.60 0.73
N ARG A 95 8.94 1.77 0.15
CA ARG A 95 10.05 2.25 -0.67
C ARG A 95 10.18 1.37 -1.90
N THR A 96 10.68 1.92 -2.99
CA THR A 96 10.96 1.13 -4.18
C THR A 96 12.18 0.26 -3.94
N VAL A 97 12.13 -0.92 -4.50
CA VAL A 97 13.21 -1.90 -4.36
C VAL A 97 13.93 -2.06 -5.67
#